data_a9f4e75f31303537e27bf1b21737c619
#
_entry.id   a9f4e75f31303537e27bf1b21737c619
#
_cell.length_a   1.000
_cell.length_b   1.000
_cell.length_c   1.000
_cell.angle_alpha   90.00
_cell.angle_beta   90.00
_cell.angle_gamma   90.00
#
_symmetry.space_group_name_H-M   'P 1'
#
loop_
_entity.id
_entity.type
_entity.pdbx_description
1 polymer ?
#
loop_
_entity_poly.entity_id
_entity_poly.type
_entity_poly.pdbx_seq_one_letter_code
_entity_poly.pdbx_strand_id
1 'polypeptide(L)'
;MENQVVPQSTRSKIKKRLASLAIFIMLGAFLAYEEPTIEIAWVTAILLLTIYLFAFEIVDVDVAAISIMVVLGLTSLFAPVMGLSEGLVDPAHLFDGFSSNAVISIVAVMIIGAGLDKTGIMSKVAAYILKVGGTSEKRIIPIISGTVGVISSFMQNVGAAALFLPVVSRISSRTKLPMSRLLMPMGFCAILGGTITMVGSSPLILLNDLIQTSNATLAPEQKMETWGLFSVTPIGIALIVTGILYFVVFGKHV
;
A
#
# COMPACT_ATOMS: atom_id res chain seq x y z
N MET A 1 45.79 16.40 6.88
CA MET A 1 44.37 16.30 7.23
C MET A 1 43.59 16.91 6.09
N GLU A 2 43.14 16.08 5.17
CA GLU A 2 42.46 16.48 3.92
C GLU A 2 40.99 16.77 4.23
N ASN A 3 40.63 18.05 4.16
CA ASN A 3 39.22 18.46 4.27
C ASN A 3 38.44 17.92 3.07
N GLN A 4 37.80 16.77 3.22
CA GLN A 4 36.84 16.25 2.22
C GLN A 4 35.66 17.22 2.12
N VAL A 5 35.66 18.05 1.10
CA VAL A 5 34.55 18.94 0.76
C VAL A 5 33.40 18.10 0.24
N VAL A 6 32.38 17.90 1.08
CA VAL A 6 31.15 17.20 0.70
C VAL A 6 30.51 17.90 -0.52
N PRO A 7 30.21 17.18 -1.63
CA PRO A 7 29.65 17.77 -2.83
C PRO A 7 28.37 18.58 -2.55
N GLN A 8 28.19 19.70 -3.24
CA GLN A 8 27.03 20.60 -3.04
C GLN A 8 25.68 19.90 -3.21
N SER A 9 25.59 18.90 -4.09
CA SER A 9 24.38 18.08 -4.30
C SER A 9 24.00 17.28 -3.05
N THR A 10 25.00 16.76 -2.34
CA THR A 10 24.81 16.00 -1.10
C THR A 10 24.38 16.92 0.06
N ARG A 11 24.94 18.13 0.15
CA ARG A 11 24.53 19.12 1.15
C ARG A 11 23.09 19.60 0.94
N SER A 12 22.63 19.76 -0.30
CA SER A 12 21.26 20.12 -0.62
C SER A 12 20.28 19.02 -0.20
N LYS A 13 20.59 17.74 -0.48
CA LYS A 13 19.77 16.61 -0.06
C LYS A 13 19.68 16.48 1.45
N ILE A 14 20.79 16.65 2.16
CA ILE A 14 20.82 16.62 3.63
C ILE A 14 19.99 17.76 4.22
N LYS A 15 20.12 18.99 3.70
CA LYS A 15 19.30 20.15 4.15
C LYS A 15 17.80 19.89 3.95
N LYS A 16 17.38 19.33 2.81
CA LYS A 16 15.98 19.00 2.55
C LYS A 16 15.47 17.93 3.53
N ARG A 17 16.26 16.89 3.81
CA ARG A 17 15.90 15.85 4.80
C ARG A 17 15.81 16.42 6.22
N LEU A 18 16.75 17.28 6.62
CA LEU A 18 16.70 17.95 7.91
C LEU A 18 15.51 18.89 8.05
N ALA A 19 15.16 19.63 6.98
CA ALA A 19 13.99 20.49 6.98
C ALA A 19 12.69 19.68 7.07
N SER A 20 12.57 18.56 6.34
CA SER A 20 11.40 17.68 6.44
C SER A 20 11.27 17.05 7.83
N LEU A 21 12.39 16.66 8.44
CA LEU A 21 12.40 16.14 9.81
C LEU A 21 11.97 17.21 10.83
N ALA A 22 12.47 18.43 10.68
CA ALA A 22 12.09 19.55 11.57
C ALA A 22 10.60 19.88 11.45
N ILE A 23 10.05 19.94 10.23
CA ILE A 23 8.62 20.16 9.99
C ILE A 23 7.80 19.02 10.61
N PHE A 24 8.26 17.78 10.46
CA PHE A 24 7.60 16.61 11.01
C PHE A 24 7.58 16.61 12.54
N ILE A 25 8.71 16.94 13.18
CA ILE A 25 8.80 17.08 14.65
C ILE A 25 7.88 18.20 15.14
N MET A 26 7.84 19.36 14.44
CA MET A 26 6.95 20.45 14.82
C MET A 26 5.49 20.06 14.68
N LEU A 27 5.12 19.37 13.61
CA LEU A 27 3.76 18.87 13.41
C LEU A 27 3.38 17.85 14.49
N GLY A 28 4.28 16.92 14.79
CA GLY A 28 4.09 15.93 15.85
C GLY A 28 3.92 16.58 17.24
N ALA A 29 4.75 17.56 17.56
CA ALA A 29 4.66 18.30 18.82
C ALA A 29 3.37 19.12 18.90
N PHE A 30 2.93 19.75 17.80
CA PHE A 30 1.69 20.49 17.73
C PHE A 30 0.48 19.56 17.94
N LEU A 31 0.42 18.45 17.23
CA LEU A 31 -0.67 17.49 17.36
C LEU A 31 -0.69 16.85 18.76
N ALA A 32 0.48 16.50 19.32
CA ALA A 32 0.56 15.96 20.66
C ALA A 32 0.13 16.96 21.75
N TYR A 33 0.25 18.28 21.49
CA TYR A 33 -0.21 19.32 22.42
C TYR A 33 -1.74 19.47 22.44
N GLU A 34 -2.40 19.22 21.32
CA GLU A 34 -3.87 19.29 21.18
C GLU A 34 -4.58 18.01 21.68
N GLU A 35 -3.83 16.93 21.95
CA GLU A 35 -4.43 15.66 22.36
C GLU A 35 -4.88 15.67 23.83
N PRO A 36 -6.05 15.07 24.14
CA PRO A 36 -6.64 15.15 25.47
C PRO A 36 -5.90 14.34 26.54
N THR A 37 -5.15 13.30 26.15
CA THR A 37 -4.40 12.45 27.08
C THR A 37 -2.98 12.20 26.56
N ILE A 38 -2.07 11.94 27.49
CA ILE A 38 -0.66 11.68 27.17
C ILE A 38 -0.48 10.38 26.37
N GLU A 39 -1.35 9.39 26.61
CA GLU A 39 -1.35 8.12 25.87
C GLU A 39 -1.66 8.35 24.40
N ILE A 40 -2.69 9.14 24.10
CA ILE A 40 -3.07 9.48 22.73
C ILE A 40 -1.96 10.29 22.06
N ALA A 41 -1.34 11.22 22.76
CA ALA A 41 -0.21 11.99 22.24
C ALA A 41 0.95 11.11 21.82
N TRP A 42 1.34 10.12 22.63
CA TRP A 42 2.39 9.17 22.28
C TRP A 42 2.02 8.26 21.11
N VAL A 43 0.79 7.74 21.08
CA VAL A 43 0.30 6.92 19.95
C VAL A 43 0.33 7.74 18.66
N THR A 44 -0.15 8.99 18.70
CA THR A 44 -0.11 9.90 17.55
C THR A 44 1.31 10.19 17.10
N ALA A 45 2.24 10.41 18.04
CA ALA A 45 3.66 10.62 17.71
C ALA A 45 4.28 9.39 17.03
N ILE A 46 4.01 8.17 17.52
CA ILE A 46 4.51 6.92 16.93
C ILE A 46 3.86 6.68 15.56
N LEU A 47 2.57 6.96 15.40
CA LEU A 47 1.88 6.88 14.11
C LEU A 47 2.51 7.83 13.08
N LEU A 48 2.76 9.07 13.47
CA LEU A 48 3.42 10.04 12.61
C LEU A 48 4.84 9.59 12.25
N LEU A 49 5.60 9.05 13.21
CA LEU A 49 6.92 8.47 12.94
C LEU A 49 6.83 7.34 11.91
N THR A 50 5.83 6.47 12.02
CA THR A 50 5.59 5.39 11.05
C THR A 50 5.34 5.94 9.65
N ILE A 51 4.43 6.93 9.55
CA ILE A 51 4.13 7.60 8.27
C ILE A 51 5.38 8.26 7.69
N TYR A 52 6.17 8.93 8.54
CA TYR A 52 7.41 9.56 8.11
C TYR A 52 8.43 8.56 7.56
N LEU A 53 8.65 7.45 8.26
CA LEU A 53 9.59 6.41 7.81
C LEU A 53 9.17 5.81 6.47
N PHE A 54 7.88 5.57 6.26
CA PHE A 54 7.34 5.01 5.01
C PHE A 54 7.33 6.02 3.87
N ALA A 55 6.92 7.27 4.12
CA ALA A 55 6.79 8.29 3.08
C ALA A 55 8.16 8.75 2.53
N PHE A 56 9.19 8.76 3.35
CA PHE A 56 10.53 9.20 2.97
C PHE A 56 11.50 8.05 2.67
N GLU A 57 11.04 6.80 2.78
CA GLU A 57 11.83 5.59 2.51
C GLU A 57 13.24 5.67 3.17
N ILE A 58 13.26 6.06 4.46
CA ILE A 58 14.51 6.25 5.20
C ILE A 58 15.17 4.91 5.47
N VAL A 59 14.36 3.90 5.75
CA VAL A 59 14.71 2.49 5.90
C VAL A 59 13.69 1.66 5.14
N ASP A 60 14.01 0.40 4.87
CA ASP A 60 13.08 -0.52 4.21
C ASP A 60 11.81 -0.71 5.06
N VAL A 61 10.68 -0.96 4.40
CA VAL A 61 9.35 -1.00 5.03
C VAL A 61 9.27 -2.03 6.15
N ASP A 62 9.88 -3.20 5.96
CA ASP A 62 9.96 -4.28 6.95
C ASP A 62 10.78 -3.87 8.18
N VAL A 63 11.93 -3.20 7.96
CA VAL A 63 12.77 -2.67 9.05
C VAL A 63 12.02 -1.59 9.82
N ALA A 64 11.33 -0.68 9.13
CA ALA A 64 10.50 0.34 9.77
C ALA A 64 9.40 -0.30 10.63
N ALA A 65 8.66 -1.28 10.08
CA ALA A 65 7.59 -1.96 10.80
C ALA A 65 8.08 -2.66 12.07
N ILE A 66 9.18 -3.43 11.97
CA ILE A 66 9.80 -4.10 13.12
C ILE A 66 10.30 -3.06 14.15
N SER A 67 10.91 -1.97 13.69
CA SER A 67 11.39 -0.90 14.59
C SER A 67 10.25 -0.27 15.37
N ILE A 68 9.11 0.02 14.72
CA ILE A 68 7.93 0.58 15.39
C ILE A 68 7.35 -0.42 16.40
N MET A 69 7.28 -1.70 16.04
CA MET A 69 6.85 -2.75 16.97
C MET A 69 7.75 -2.81 18.21
N VAL A 70 9.09 -2.75 18.03
CA VAL A 70 10.04 -2.71 19.14
C VAL A 70 9.85 -1.44 19.97
N VAL A 71 9.67 -0.28 19.35
CA VAL A 71 9.40 0.98 20.06
C VAL A 71 8.13 0.86 20.91
N LEU A 72 7.04 0.32 20.35
CA LEU A 72 5.80 0.08 21.09
C LEU A 72 6.01 -0.85 22.29
N GLY A 73 6.73 -1.95 22.12
CA GLY A 73 7.05 -2.86 23.23
C GLY A 73 7.90 -2.22 24.32
N LEU A 74 8.85 -1.35 23.92
CA LEU A 74 9.71 -0.63 24.88
C LEU A 74 8.95 0.45 25.67
N THR A 75 7.77 0.90 25.22
CA THR A 75 6.99 1.89 25.97
C THR A 75 6.61 1.39 27.36
N SER A 76 6.44 0.10 27.57
CA SER A 76 6.19 -0.48 28.90
C SER A 76 7.38 -0.31 29.84
N LEU A 77 8.61 -0.44 29.32
CA LEU A 77 9.84 -0.23 30.11
C LEU A 77 10.08 1.25 30.44
N PHE A 78 9.77 2.14 29.50
CA PHE A 78 9.99 3.56 29.62
C PHE A 78 8.75 4.33 30.11
N ALA A 79 7.64 3.66 30.43
CA ALA A 79 6.40 4.27 30.87
C ALA A 79 6.59 5.34 31.96
N PRO A 80 7.39 5.11 33.04
CA PRO A 80 7.56 6.14 34.07
C PRO A 80 8.24 7.42 33.56
N VAL A 81 9.16 7.30 32.60
CA VAL A 81 9.86 8.46 31.99
C VAL A 81 8.97 9.18 31.00
N MET A 82 8.07 8.44 30.34
CA MET A 82 7.10 8.95 29.35
C MET A 82 5.87 9.60 30.03
N GLY A 83 5.73 9.48 31.34
CA GLY A 83 4.58 9.98 32.08
C GLY A 83 3.33 9.09 31.92
N LEU A 84 3.52 7.84 31.52
CA LEU A 84 2.48 6.85 31.35
C LEU A 84 2.33 6.00 32.64
N SER A 85 1.12 5.58 32.95
CA SER A 85 0.87 4.64 34.05
C SER A 85 1.30 3.21 33.68
N GLU A 86 1.10 2.85 32.41
CA GLU A 86 1.45 1.55 31.83
C GLU A 86 2.01 1.76 30.41
N GLY A 87 2.58 0.73 29.79
CA GLY A 87 3.01 0.80 28.39
C GLY A 87 1.82 0.98 27.43
N LEU A 88 2.07 1.53 26.25
CA LEU A 88 1.03 1.69 25.22
C LEU A 88 0.53 0.35 24.69
N VAL A 89 1.33 -0.70 24.81
CA VAL A 89 1.00 -2.07 24.42
C VAL A 89 1.50 -3.01 25.51
N ASP A 90 0.68 -3.99 25.87
CA ASP A 90 1.11 -5.07 26.76
C ASP A 90 2.17 -5.92 26.04
N PRO A 91 3.39 -6.08 26.59
CA PRO A 91 4.45 -6.89 26.01
C PRO A 91 4.06 -8.35 25.76
N ALA A 92 3.13 -8.90 26.55
CA ALA A 92 2.62 -10.25 26.38
C ALA A 92 1.86 -10.43 25.05
N HIS A 93 1.25 -9.37 24.56
CA HIS A 93 0.42 -9.32 23.34
C HIS A 93 1.09 -8.67 22.14
N LEU A 94 2.35 -8.27 22.27
CA LEU A 94 3.08 -7.54 21.22
C LEU A 94 3.15 -8.32 19.89
N PHE A 95 3.21 -9.64 19.94
CA PHE A 95 3.35 -10.52 18.77
C PHE A 95 2.05 -11.16 18.31
N ASP A 96 0.92 -10.88 18.95
CA ASP A 96 -0.37 -11.50 18.62
C ASP A 96 -0.80 -11.20 17.18
N GLY A 97 -0.42 -10.02 16.67
CA GLY A 97 -0.66 -9.67 15.29
C GLY A 97 -0.10 -10.65 14.26
N PHE A 98 1.01 -11.35 14.55
CA PHE A 98 1.60 -12.32 13.63
C PHE A 98 0.75 -13.59 13.48
N SER A 99 -0.06 -13.93 14.49
CA SER A 99 -0.96 -15.09 14.48
C SER A 99 -2.40 -14.71 14.15
N SER A 100 -2.68 -13.44 13.84
CA SER A 100 -4.03 -13.00 13.51
C SER A 100 -4.54 -13.68 12.22
N ASN A 101 -5.84 -13.92 12.16
CA ASN A 101 -6.50 -14.49 10.98
C ASN A 101 -6.26 -13.62 9.73
N ALA A 102 -6.12 -12.31 9.89
CA ALA A 102 -5.82 -11.38 8.80
C ALA A 102 -4.43 -11.64 8.21
N VAL A 103 -3.39 -11.75 9.04
CA VAL A 103 -2.02 -12.02 8.59
C VAL A 103 -1.93 -13.39 7.92
N ILE A 104 -2.51 -14.43 8.51
CA ILE A 104 -2.53 -15.77 7.91
C ILE A 104 -3.27 -15.77 6.57
N SER A 105 -4.38 -15.04 6.45
CA SER A 105 -5.12 -14.90 5.19
C SER A 105 -4.28 -14.17 4.13
N ILE A 106 -3.55 -13.12 4.50
CA ILE A 106 -2.65 -12.41 3.58
C ILE A 106 -1.55 -13.34 3.09
N VAL A 107 -0.91 -14.10 3.98
CA VAL A 107 0.14 -15.08 3.62
C VAL A 107 -0.42 -16.14 2.66
N ALA A 108 -1.61 -16.69 2.95
CA ALA A 108 -2.27 -17.67 2.09
C ALA A 108 -2.54 -17.10 0.68
N VAL A 109 -3.07 -15.89 0.59
CA VAL A 109 -3.32 -15.19 -0.68
C VAL A 109 -2.03 -14.96 -1.46
N MET A 110 -0.95 -14.57 -0.79
CA MET A 110 0.36 -14.40 -1.42
C MET A 110 0.89 -15.73 -1.99
N ILE A 111 0.74 -16.82 -1.28
CA ILE A 111 1.14 -18.17 -1.76
C ILE A 111 0.31 -18.58 -2.97
N ILE A 112 -1.01 -18.39 -2.93
CA ILE A 112 -1.90 -18.68 -4.06
C ILE A 112 -1.54 -17.83 -5.25
N GLY A 113 -1.33 -16.52 -5.07
CA GLY A 113 -0.92 -15.59 -6.12
C GLY A 113 0.41 -15.99 -6.77
N ALA A 114 1.41 -16.34 -5.98
CA ALA A 114 2.70 -16.85 -6.48
C ALA A 114 2.54 -18.20 -7.24
N GLY A 115 1.63 -19.05 -6.79
CA GLY A 115 1.28 -20.29 -7.48
C GLY A 115 0.65 -20.04 -8.86
N LEU A 116 -0.30 -19.12 -8.94
CA LEU A 116 -0.94 -18.69 -10.18
C LEU A 116 0.08 -18.09 -11.18
N ASP A 117 1.03 -17.30 -10.69
CA ASP A 117 2.09 -16.74 -11.52
C ASP A 117 3.04 -17.84 -12.05
N LYS A 118 3.53 -18.72 -11.18
CA LYS A 118 4.42 -19.83 -11.56
C LYS A 118 3.78 -20.83 -12.53
N THR A 119 2.48 -21.07 -12.45
CA THR A 119 1.76 -21.95 -13.39
C THR A 119 1.60 -21.33 -14.77
N GLY A 120 1.86 -20.04 -14.93
CA GLY A 120 1.74 -19.31 -16.19
C GLY A 120 0.30 -19.13 -16.67
N ILE A 121 -0.70 -19.45 -15.84
CA ILE A 121 -2.12 -19.27 -16.17
C ILE A 121 -2.40 -17.80 -16.46
N MET A 122 -1.90 -16.90 -15.63
CA MET A 122 -2.10 -15.45 -15.79
C MET A 122 -1.46 -14.94 -17.09
N SER A 123 -0.29 -15.45 -17.45
CA SER A 123 0.37 -15.12 -18.72
C SER A 123 -0.46 -15.60 -19.94
N LYS A 124 -1.12 -16.76 -19.84
CA LYS A 124 -2.01 -17.26 -20.91
C LYS A 124 -3.27 -16.39 -21.05
N VAL A 125 -3.88 -16.00 -19.93
CA VAL A 125 -5.03 -15.09 -19.90
C VAL A 125 -4.65 -13.73 -20.52
N ALA A 126 -3.52 -13.15 -20.09
CA ALA A 126 -2.99 -11.92 -20.65
C ALA A 126 -2.76 -12.00 -22.16
N ALA A 127 -2.11 -13.06 -22.64
CA ALA A 127 -1.83 -13.28 -24.05
C ALA A 127 -3.13 -13.42 -24.88
N TYR A 128 -4.13 -14.10 -24.36
CA TYR A 128 -5.43 -14.26 -25.02
C TYR A 128 -6.13 -12.91 -25.19
N ILE A 129 -6.20 -12.10 -24.13
CA ILE A 129 -6.86 -10.79 -24.15
C ILE A 129 -6.17 -9.83 -25.11
N LEU A 130 -4.84 -9.83 -25.14
CA LEU A 130 -4.07 -9.01 -26.08
C LEU A 130 -4.24 -9.43 -27.53
N LYS A 131 -4.46 -10.73 -27.81
CA LYS A 131 -4.76 -11.21 -29.14
C LYS A 131 -6.06 -10.63 -29.67
N VAL A 132 -7.04 -10.40 -28.81
CA VAL A 132 -8.35 -9.82 -29.16
C VAL A 132 -8.28 -8.30 -29.32
N GLY A 133 -7.32 -7.62 -28.65
CA GLY A 133 -7.26 -6.15 -28.54
C GLY A 133 -6.77 -5.39 -29.77
N GLY A 134 -6.11 -6.04 -30.72
CA GLY A 134 -5.57 -5.38 -31.92
C GLY A 134 -4.42 -4.40 -31.65
N THR A 135 -4.16 -3.44 -32.59
CA THR A 135 -2.99 -2.54 -32.56
C THR A 135 -3.32 -1.05 -32.35
N SER A 136 -4.59 -0.69 -32.17
CA SER A 136 -5.02 0.69 -32.00
C SER A 136 -4.82 1.16 -30.55
N GLU A 137 -4.16 2.31 -30.33
CA GLU A 137 -3.94 2.93 -29.01
C GLU A 137 -5.22 3.00 -28.17
N LYS A 138 -6.32 3.49 -28.78
CA LYS A 138 -7.62 3.62 -28.12
C LYS A 138 -8.22 2.31 -27.64
N ARG A 139 -7.79 1.17 -28.20
CA ARG A 139 -8.22 -0.18 -27.78
C ARG A 139 -7.20 -0.86 -26.87
N ILE A 140 -5.92 -0.62 -27.11
CA ILE A 140 -4.84 -1.24 -26.34
C ILE A 140 -4.87 -0.78 -24.88
N ILE A 141 -5.02 0.53 -24.63
CA ILE A 141 -5.06 1.10 -23.26
C ILE A 141 -6.18 0.47 -22.43
N PRO A 142 -7.45 0.50 -22.84
CA PRO A 142 -8.52 -0.13 -22.06
C PRO A 142 -8.33 -1.62 -21.84
N ILE A 143 -7.84 -2.32 -22.85
CA ILE A 143 -7.66 -3.78 -22.77
C ILE A 143 -6.55 -4.14 -21.79
N ILE A 144 -5.38 -3.50 -21.89
CA ILE A 144 -4.28 -3.74 -20.95
C ILE A 144 -4.73 -3.37 -19.54
N SER A 145 -5.28 -2.17 -19.36
CA SER A 145 -5.71 -1.65 -18.07
C SER A 145 -6.80 -2.49 -17.43
N GLY A 146 -7.81 -2.86 -18.21
CA GLY A 146 -8.88 -3.73 -17.73
C GLY A 146 -8.41 -5.12 -17.36
N THR A 147 -7.51 -5.71 -18.19
CA THR A 147 -6.95 -7.04 -17.91
C THR A 147 -6.11 -7.04 -16.64
N VAL A 148 -5.20 -6.05 -16.51
CA VAL A 148 -4.37 -5.93 -15.31
C VAL A 148 -5.25 -5.70 -14.09
N GLY A 149 -6.28 -4.85 -14.19
CA GLY A 149 -7.23 -4.64 -13.12
C GLY A 149 -7.95 -5.92 -12.67
N VAL A 150 -8.44 -6.71 -13.63
CA VAL A 150 -9.09 -8.00 -13.31
C VAL A 150 -8.09 -8.98 -12.68
N ILE A 151 -6.87 -9.07 -13.20
CA ILE A 151 -5.84 -9.96 -12.63
C ILE A 151 -5.44 -9.49 -11.22
N SER A 152 -5.28 -8.17 -11.03
CA SER A 152 -4.93 -7.59 -9.75
C SER A 152 -6.03 -7.76 -8.69
N SER A 153 -7.27 -8.04 -9.09
CA SER A 153 -8.33 -8.35 -8.12
C SER A 153 -8.14 -9.69 -7.39
N PHE A 154 -7.30 -10.58 -7.93
CA PHE A 154 -7.01 -11.90 -7.36
C PHE A 154 -5.55 -12.12 -6.97
N MET A 155 -4.69 -11.14 -7.23
CA MET A 155 -3.28 -11.19 -6.84
C MET A 155 -2.77 -9.79 -6.48
N GLN A 156 -1.62 -9.72 -5.84
CA GLN A 156 -1.05 -8.43 -5.44
C GLN A 156 -0.75 -7.53 -6.64
N ASN A 157 -0.99 -6.22 -6.49
CA ASN A 157 -0.84 -5.20 -7.53
C ASN A 157 0.53 -5.21 -8.19
N VAL A 158 1.60 -5.40 -7.41
CA VAL A 158 2.98 -5.46 -7.91
C VAL A 158 3.19 -6.67 -8.80
N GLY A 159 2.68 -7.83 -8.42
CA GLY A 159 2.73 -9.06 -9.21
C GLY A 159 1.99 -8.92 -10.54
N ALA A 160 0.77 -8.36 -10.50
CA ALA A 160 -0.02 -8.08 -11.71
C ALA A 160 0.71 -7.12 -12.64
N ALA A 161 1.27 -6.02 -12.13
CA ALA A 161 2.02 -5.05 -12.91
C ALA A 161 3.30 -5.69 -13.52
N ALA A 162 4.06 -6.44 -12.73
CA ALA A 162 5.28 -7.10 -13.18
C ALA A 162 5.02 -8.09 -14.31
N LEU A 163 3.94 -8.86 -14.24
CA LEU A 163 3.51 -9.81 -15.29
C LEU A 163 3.25 -9.10 -16.62
N PHE A 164 2.73 -7.88 -16.60
CA PHE A 164 2.41 -7.13 -17.83
C PHE A 164 3.56 -6.28 -18.36
N LEU A 165 4.62 -6.03 -17.60
CA LEU A 165 5.78 -5.26 -18.04
C LEU A 165 6.38 -5.77 -19.38
N PRO A 166 6.68 -7.09 -19.55
CA PRO A 166 7.20 -7.61 -20.81
C PRO A 166 6.20 -7.48 -21.97
N VAL A 167 4.90 -7.58 -21.67
CA VAL A 167 3.83 -7.47 -22.66
C VAL A 167 3.73 -6.03 -23.17
N VAL A 168 3.70 -5.06 -22.25
CA VAL A 168 3.69 -3.63 -22.58
C VAL A 168 4.92 -3.23 -23.37
N SER A 169 6.10 -3.72 -23.00
CA SER A 169 7.36 -3.48 -23.72
C SER A 169 7.28 -3.96 -25.17
N ARG A 170 6.75 -5.17 -25.40
CA ARG A 170 6.55 -5.71 -26.76
C ARG A 170 5.54 -4.91 -27.56
N ILE A 171 4.45 -4.45 -26.95
CA ILE A 171 3.45 -3.64 -27.63
C ILE A 171 4.03 -2.28 -27.98
N SER A 172 4.71 -1.60 -27.06
CA SER A 172 5.40 -0.34 -27.30
C SER A 172 6.35 -0.43 -28.49
N SER A 173 7.17 -1.49 -28.54
CA SER A 173 8.11 -1.72 -29.66
C SER A 173 7.41 -1.95 -31.00
N ARG A 174 6.25 -2.63 -31.03
CA ARG A 174 5.50 -2.92 -32.26
C ARG A 174 4.67 -1.73 -32.75
N THR A 175 4.09 -0.97 -31.85
CA THR A 175 3.15 0.12 -32.17
C THR A 175 3.83 1.49 -32.26
N LYS A 176 5.11 1.58 -31.84
CA LYS A 176 5.87 2.82 -31.70
C LYS A 176 5.22 3.82 -30.69
N LEU A 177 4.33 3.33 -29.84
CA LEU A 177 3.76 4.13 -28.74
C LEU A 177 4.81 4.27 -27.62
N PRO A 178 4.95 5.45 -26.99
CA PRO A 178 5.80 5.62 -25.83
C PRO A 178 5.40 4.65 -24.71
N MET A 179 6.40 3.99 -24.10
CA MET A 179 6.15 3.01 -23.06
C MET A 179 5.41 3.61 -21.85
N SER A 180 5.67 4.88 -21.52
CA SER A 180 4.99 5.62 -20.46
C SER A 180 3.47 5.68 -20.65
N ARG A 181 2.99 5.85 -21.88
CA ARG A 181 1.56 5.88 -22.21
C ARG A 181 0.83 4.56 -21.96
N LEU A 182 1.55 3.47 -21.88
CA LEU A 182 0.99 2.15 -21.59
C LEU A 182 1.21 1.77 -20.12
N LEU A 183 2.37 2.11 -19.57
CA LEU A 183 2.72 1.77 -18.18
C LEU A 183 1.87 2.53 -17.16
N MET A 184 1.63 3.82 -17.42
CA MET A 184 0.90 4.65 -16.46
C MET A 184 -0.55 4.17 -16.26
N PRO A 185 -1.39 3.99 -17.31
CA PRO A 185 -2.72 3.42 -17.17
C PRO A 185 -2.71 2.02 -16.57
N MET A 186 -1.74 1.19 -16.99
CA MET A 186 -1.57 -0.17 -16.47
C MET A 186 -1.31 -0.16 -14.97
N GLY A 187 -0.35 0.64 -14.50
CA GLY A 187 0.02 0.72 -13.09
C GLY A 187 -1.12 1.23 -12.22
N PHE A 188 -1.80 2.31 -12.66
CA PHE A 188 -2.98 2.81 -11.95
C PHE A 188 -4.10 1.78 -11.89
N CYS A 189 -4.40 1.11 -13.00
CA CYS A 189 -5.46 0.10 -13.02
C CYS A 189 -5.06 -1.19 -12.27
N ALA A 190 -3.77 -1.48 -12.12
CA ALA A 190 -3.31 -2.53 -11.20
C ALA A 190 -3.68 -2.20 -9.75
N ILE A 191 -3.44 -0.95 -9.32
CA ILE A 191 -3.77 -0.50 -7.96
C ILE A 191 -5.30 -0.47 -7.76
N LEU A 192 -6.04 0.13 -8.68
CA LEU A 192 -7.49 0.20 -8.62
C LEU A 192 -8.14 -1.21 -8.71
N GLY A 193 -7.52 -2.12 -9.45
CA GLY A 193 -7.95 -3.51 -9.56
C GLY A 193 -7.89 -4.26 -8.24
N GLY A 194 -6.87 -3.99 -7.43
CA GLY A 194 -6.76 -4.56 -6.10
C GLY A 194 -7.95 -4.25 -5.19
N THR A 195 -8.72 -3.19 -5.48
CA THR A 195 -9.92 -2.84 -4.71
C THR A 195 -11.20 -3.55 -5.16
N ILE A 196 -11.16 -4.39 -6.20
CA ILE A 196 -12.35 -5.15 -6.64
C ILE A 196 -12.71 -6.25 -5.64
N THR A 197 -11.72 -6.90 -5.07
CA THR A 197 -11.95 -7.96 -4.07
C THR A 197 -11.05 -7.75 -2.86
N MET A 198 -11.41 -8.33 -1.74
CA MET A 198 -10.55 -8.32 -0.56
C MET A 198 -9.24 -9.09 -0.77
N VAL A 199 -9.19 -10.05 -1.69
CA VAL A 199 -7.99 -10.84 -2.03
C VAL A 199 -6.91 -9.96 -2.65
N GLY A 200 -7.30 -9.02 -3.53
CA GLY A 200 -6.37 -8.12 -4.21
C GLY A 200 -5.76 -7.04 -3.31
N SER A 201 -6.33 -6.80 -2.13
CA SER A 201 -5.94 -5.71 -1.24
C SER A 201 -5.80 -6.17 0.21
N SER A 202 -4.56 -6.40 0.65
CA SER A 202 -4.26 -6.74 2.05
C SER A 202 -4.83 -5.73 3.07
N PRO A 203 -4.83 -4.40 2.81
CA PRO A 203 -5.48 -3.43 3.70
C PRO A 203 -6.97 -3.68 3.95
N LEU A 204 -7.71 -4.22 2.98
CA LEU A 204 -9.13 -4.54 3.16
C LEU A 204 -9.33 -5.76 4.07
N ILE A 205 -8.41 -6.72 4.05
CA ILE A 205 -8.43 -7.86 5.00
C ILE A 205 -8.15 -7.36 6.41
N LEU A 206 -7.14 -6.46 6.57
CA LEU A 206 -6.84 -5.84 7.85
C LEU A 206 -8.00 -4.99 8.39
N LEU A 207 -8.76 -4.32 7.51
CA LEU A 207 -9.95 -3.57 7.92
C LEU A 207 -10.97 -4.48 8.62
N ASN A 208 -11.20 -5.69 8.11
CA ASN A 208 -12.09 -6.65 8.77
C ASN A 208 -11.59 -7.08 10.15
N ASP A 209 -10.28 -7.26 10.29
CA ASP A 209 -9.67 -7.61 11.57
C ASP A 209 -9.87 -6.46 12.59
N LEU A 210 -9.67 -5.21 12.16
CA LEU A 210 -9.91 -4.02 12.97
C LEU A 210 -11.40 -3.89 13.36
N ILE A 211 -12.32 -4.17 12.45
CA ILE A 211 -13.76 -4.18 12.74
C ILE A 211 -14.08 -5.23 13.82
N GLN A 212 -13.54 -6.42 13.71
CA GLN A 212 -13.75 -7.48 14.70
C GLN A 212 -13.19 -7.09 16.07
N THR A 213 -11.98 -6.53 16.10
CA THR A 213 -11.33 -6.06 17.33
C THR A 213 -12.14 -4.94 17.98
N SER A 214 -12.58 -3.96 17.19
CA SER A 214 -13.41 -2.85 17.68
C SER A 214 -14.77 -3.35 18.20
N ASN A 215 -15.38 -4.33 17.52
CA ASN A 215 -16.65 -4.91 17.92
C ASN A 215 -16.59 -5.62 19.28
N ALA A 216 -15.41 -6.03 19.73
CA ALA A 216 -15.25 -6.65 21.05
C ALA A 216 -15.50 -5.65 22.19
N THR A 217 -15.27 -4.38 21.97
CA THR A 217 -15.42 -3.30 22.96
C THR A 217 -16.68 -2.47 22.78
N LEU A 218 -17.37 -2.56 21.62
CA LEU A 218 -18.55 -1.78 21.29
C LEU A 218 -19.84 -2.41 21.82
N ALA A 219 -20.81 -1.56 22.17
CA ALA A 219 -22.16 -1.99 22.51
C ALA A 219 -22.84 -2.68 21.30
N PRO A 220 -23.77 -3.64 21.53
CA PRO A 220 -24.39 -4.41 20.43
C PRO A 220 -24.99 -3.57 19.31
N GLU A 221 -25.51 -2.38 19.63
CA GLU A 221 -26.15 -1.46 18.68
C GLU A 221 -25.15 -0.69 17.81
N GLN A 222 -23.87 -0.65 18.20
CA GLN A 222 -22.80 0.06 17.52
C GLN A 222 -21.87 -0.89 16.77
N LYS A 223 -22.12 -2.19 16.82
CA LYS A 223 -21.28 -3.18 16.13
C LYS A 223 -21.39 -3.03 14.63
N MET A 224 -20.24 -3.01 13.97
CA MET A 224 -20.11 -2.94 12.52
C MET A 224 -20.15 -4.34 11.92
N GLU A 225 -20.78 -4.48 10.76
CA GLU A 225 -20.71 -5.71 9.98
C GLU A 225 -19.35 -5.85 9.31
N THR A 226 -18.82 -7.09 9.30
CA THR A 226 -17.60 -7.41 8.54
C THR A 226 -17.93 -7.52 7.06
N TRP A 227 -16.97 -7.13 6.23
CA TRP A 227 -17.13 -7.13 4.78
C TRP A 227 -16.88 -8.52 4.21
N GLY A 228 -17.75 -8.97 3.30
CA GLY A 228 -17.54 -10.17 2.52
C GLY A 228 -16.53 -9.95 1.40
N LEU A 229 -16.05 -11.06 0.81
CA LEU A 229 -15.02 -11.07 -0.24
C LEU A 229 -15.30 -10.09 -1.40
N PHE A 230 -16.56 -9.92 -1.78
CA PHE A 230 -17.02 -9.11 -2.91
C PHE A 230 -17.80 -7.85 -2.49
N SER A 231 -17.85 -7.51 -1.21
CA SER A 231 -18.60 -6.33 -0.74
C SER A 231 -18.09 -5.03 -1.36
N VAL A 232 -16.79 -4.96 -1.64
CA VAL A 232 -16.13 -3.79 -2.26
C VAL A 232 -16.20 -3.76 -3.79
N THR A 233 -16.65 -4.85 -4.42
CA THR A 233 -16.64 -5.03 -5.89
C THR A 233 -17.36 -3.91 -6.66
N PRO A 234 -18.54 -3.42 -6.25
CA PRO A 234 -19.20 -2.33 -6.98
C PRO A 234 -18.34 -1.06 -7.04
N ILE A 235 -17.69 -0.72 -5.93
CA ILE A 235 -16.80 0.44 -5.83
C ILE A 235 -15.54 0.20 -6.66
N GLY A 236 -14.93 -0.98 -6.54
CA GLY A 236 -13.73 -1.35 -7.30
C GLY A 236 -13.95 -1.31 -8.82
N ILE A 237 -15.09 -1.81 -9.31
CA ILE A 237 -15.45 -1.75 -10.72
C ILE A 237 -15.64 -0.29 -11.17
N ALA A 238 -16.35 0.52 -10.38
CA ALA A 238 -16.54 1.94 -10.69
C ALA A 238 -15.18 2.68 -10.78
N LEU A 239 -14.26 2.41 -9.88
CA LEU A 239 -12.92 2.99 -9.88
C LEU A 239 -12.11 2.59 -11.12
N ILE A 240 -12.12 1.30 -11.50
CA ILE A 240 -11.41 0.84 -12.71
C ILE A 240 -12.03 1.47 -13.97
N VAL A 241 -13.34 1.46 -14.10
CA VAL A 241 -14.02 2.05 -15.27
C VAL A 241 -13.67 3.53 -15.37
N THR A 242 -13.74 4.27 -14.28
CA THR A 242 -13.39 5.69 -14.24
C THR A 242 -11.91 5.91 -14.56
N GLY A 243 -11.01 5.09 -14.02
CA GLY A 243 -9.57 5.14 -14.31
C GLY A 243 -9.27 4.89 -15.79
N ILE A 244 -9.89 3.88 -16.39
CA ILE A 244 -9.74 3.58 -17.81
C ILE A 244 -10.27 4.75 -18.66
N LEU A 245 -11.44 5.26 -18.35
CA LEU A 245 -12.03 6.40 -19.06
C LEU A 245 -11.12 7.63 -18.97
N TYR A 246 -10.59 7.91 -17.78
CA TYR A 246 -9.65 9.00 -17.59
C TYR A 246 -8.44 8.89 -18.54
N PHE A 247 -7.79 7.75 -18.59
CA PHE A 247 -6.62 7.55 -19.44
C PHE A 247 -6.95 7.50 -20.93
N VAL A 248 -8.13 7.06 -21.32
CA VAL A 248 -8.58 7.09 -22.71
C VAL A 248 -8.82 8.53 -23.19
N VAL A 249 -9.39 9.37 -22.34
CA VAL A 249 -9.74 10.75 -22.67
C VAL A 249 -8.54 11.69 -22.50
N PHE A 250 -7.89 11.64 -21.35
CA PHE A 250 -6.84 12.58 -20.94
C PHE A 250 -5.41 12.05 -21.11
N GLY A 251 -5.22 10.75 -21.35
CA GLY A 251 -3.89 10.13 -21.42
C GLY A 251 -2.94 10.68 -22.49
N LYS A 252 -3.43 11.54 -23.39
CA LYS A 252 -2.59 12.26 -24.35
C LYS A 252 -1.88 13.47 -23.73
N HIS A 253 -2.35 13.94 -22.58
CA HIS A 253 -1.86 15.14 -21.90
C HIS A 253 -1.02 14.80 -20.68
N VAL A 254 -1.02 13.51 -20.29
CA VAL A 254 -0.24 12.91 -19.21
C VAL A 254 0.88 12.06 -19.81
#